data_2ac4ce4d304fb152e8e7a6df2cd07fcb
#
_entry.id   2ac4ce4d304fb152e8e7a6df2cd07fcb
#
_cell.length_a   1.000
_cell.length_b   1.000
_cell.length_c   1.000
_cell.angle_alpha   90.00
_cell.angle_beta   90.00
_cell.angle_gamma   90.00
#
_symmetry.space_group_name_H-M   'P 1'
#
loop_
_entity.id
_entity.type
_entity.pdbx_description
1 polymer ?
#
loop_
_entity_poly.entity_id
_entity_poly.type
_entity_poly.pdbx_seq_one_letter_code
_entity_poly.pdbx_strand_id
1 'polypeptide(L)'
;MAKVIGLVNLHSDIEFTGLTERRPVASVSFLGRYGIIDFVLSNMSNSKIDAIGVMIQKKPRSLFKHLGNGNSWNFNQKAGGVSLLYNEKYANDPKYNHDINNLVENIHFLETSNADYVVIAPAHIVTTMDYNDVITAHEKSGATITMTYRKAKDADVAWVGCDVLEISKDGLLTGKTINKGTRKRPVSYTHLT
;
A
#
# COMPACT_ATOMS: atom_id res chain seq x y z
N MET A 1 -11.17 -2.32 21.11
CA MET A 1 -10.28 -2.49 19.96
C MET A 1 -10.03 -1.12 19.39
N ALA A 2 -8.80 -0.81 19.07
CA ALA A 2 -8.46 0.44 18.40
C ALA A 2 -9.17 0.51 17.04
N LYS A 3 -9.59 1.68 16.65
CA LYS A 3 -10.22 1.90 15.34
C LYS A 3 -9.13 2.06 14.29
N VAL A 4 -9.16 1.22 13.27
CA VAL A 4 -8.14 1.18 12.21
C VAL A 4 -8.79 1.48 10.87
N ILE A 5 -8.13 2.29 10.06
CA ILE A 5 -8.50 2.51 8.66
C ILE A 5 -7.36 2.08 7.74
N GLY A 6 -7.72 1.75 6.50
CA GLY A 6 -6.77 1.39 5.45
C GLY A 6 -6.57 2.51 4.44
N LEU A 7 -5.34 2.70 4.00
CA LEU A 7 -5.01 3.48 2.81
C LEU A 7 -4.30 2.58 1.81
N VAL A 8 -4.85 2.47 0.62
CA VAL A 8 -4.24 1.72 -0.47
C VAL A 8 -3.56 2.69 -1.41
N ASN A 9 -2.24 2.57 -1.51
CA ASN A 9 -1.44 3.44 -2.35
C ASN A 9 -1.30 2.88 -3.77
N LEU A 10 -1.65 3.68 -4.77
CA LEU A 10 -1.55 3.37 -6.19
C LEU A 10 -0.34 4.04 -6.87
N HIS A 11 0.47 4.75 -6.12
CA HIS A 11 1.68 5.40 -6.61
C HIS A 11 2.77 4.36 -6.85
N SER A 12 2.79 3.86 -8.06
CA SER A 12 3.82 2.94 -8.53
C SER A 12 4.24 3.39 -9.92
N ASP A 13 5.51 3.66 -10.10
CA ASP A 13 6.11 3.95 -11.42
C ASP A 13 6.39 2.66 -12.22
N ILE A 14 5.88 1.52 -11.75
CA ILE A 14 6.04 0.25 -12.45
C ILE A 14 5.17 0.26 -13.70
N GLU A 15 5.81 0.26 -14.85
CA GLU A 15 5.15 0.15 -16.14
C GLU A 15 5.45 -1.19 -16.81
N PHE A 16 4.40 -1.89 -17.19
CA PHE A 16 4.48 -3.11 -18.01
C PHE A 16 3.95 -2.79 -19.40
N THR A 17 4.82 -2.82 -20.40
CA THR A 17 4.45 -2.56 -21.80
C THR A 17 3.25 -3.41 -22.23
N GLY A 18 2.25 -2.75 -22.80
CA GLY A 18 1.00 -3.38 -23.24
C GLY A 18 -0.03 -3.63 -22.13
N LEU A 19 0.37 -3.78 -20.87
CA LEU A 19 -0.56 -4.07 -19.76
C LEU A 19 -0.99 -2.81 -19.00
N THR A 20 -0.10 -1.85 -18.80
CA THR A 20 -0.36 -0.66 -17.98
C THR A 20 -0.55 0.62 -18.78
N GLU A 21 -0.56 0.58 -20.11
CA GLU A 21 -0.79 1.76 -20.95
C GLU A 21 -2.10 2.49 -20.66
N ARG A 22 -3.17 1.72 -20.38
CA ARG A 22 -4.52 2.26 -20.16
C ARG A 22 -5.09 1.99 -18.76
N ARG A 23 -4.33 1.35 -17.89
CA ARG A 23 -4.75 0.99 -16.53
C ARG A 23 -3.57 1.02 -15.57
N PRO A 24 -3.78 1.30 -14.25
CA PRO A 24 -2.71 1.16 -13.26
C PRO A 24 -2.40 -0.33 -13.05
N VAL A 25 -1.19 -0.62 -12.55
CA VAL A 25 -0.76 -1.99 -12.24
C VAL A 25 -1.73 -2.70 -11.30
N ALA A 26 -2.31 -1.98 -10.35
CA ALA A 26 -3.31 -2.47 -9.39
C ALA A 26 -4.53 -3.14 -10.03
N SER A 27 -4.94 -2.69 -11.24
CA SER A 27 -6.07 -3.26 -11.98
C SER A 27 -5.66 -4.26 -13.07
N VAL A 28 -4.39 -4.63 -13.14
CA VAL A 28 -3.94 -5.71 -14.03
C VAL A 28 -4.51 -7.03 -13.53
N SER A 29 -5.02 -7.83 -14.45
CA SER A 29 -5.57 -9.15 -14.12
C SER A 29 -4.46 -10.11 -13.68
N PHE A 30 -4.67 -10.77 -12.55
CA PHE A 30 -3.82 -11.79 -11.99
C PHE A 30 -4.59 -13.12 -11.93
N LEU A 31 -3.97 -14.21 -12.37
CA LEU A 31 -4.60 -15.53 -12.46
C LEU A 31 -5.93 -15.55 -13.27
N GLY A 32 -6.08 -14.63 -14.23
CA GLY A 32 -7.24 -14.55 -15.12
C GLY A 32 -8.54 -14.05 -14.51
N ARG A 33 -8.60 -13.82 -13.19
CA ARG A 33 -9.84 -13.46 -12.48
C ARG A 33 -9.71 -12.24 -11.58
N TYR A 34 -8.62 -12.12 -10.84
CA TYR A 34 -8.43 -11.11 -9.82
C TYR A 34 -7.67 -9.90 -10.36
N GLY A 35 -7.98 -8.68 -9.91
CA GLY A 35 -7.06 -7.56 -10.01
C GLY A 35 -5.95 -7.68 -8.95
N ILE A 36 -4.78 -7.13 -9.21
CA ILE A 36 -3.69 -7.15 -8.20
C ILE A 36 -4.15 -6.48 -6.89
N ILE A 37 -4.95 -5.43 -6.96
CA ILE A 37 -5.50 -4.73 -5.81
C ILE A 37 -6.39 -5.62 -4.91
N ASP A 38 -6.97 -6.70 -5.46
CA ASP A 38 -7.87 -7.57 -4.69
C ASP A 38 -7.19 -8.24 -3.52
N PHE A 39 -5.88 -8.48 -3.62
CA PHE A 39 -5.11 -9.10 -2.53
C PHE A 39 -5.00 -8.18 -1.32
N VAL A 40 -4.66 -6.91 -1.51
CA VAL A 40 -4.57 -5.95 -0.41
C VAL A 40 -5.96 -5.68 0.19
N LEU A 41 -6.99 -5.52 -0.63
CA LEU A 41 -8.35 -5.32 -0.15
C LEU A 41 -8.88 -6.53 0.61
N SER A 42 -8.60 -7.75 0.15
CA SER A 42 -8.96 -8.98 0.85
C SER A 42 -8.23 -9.11 2.20
N ASN A 43 -6.95 -8.76 2.26
CA ASN A 43 -6.20 -8.74 3.52
C ASN A 43 -6.80 -7.73 4.51
N MET A 44 -7.19 -6.53 4.04
CA MET A 44 -7.84 -5.51 4.87
C MET A 44 -9.21 -5.99 5.37
N SER A 45 -10.04 -6.55 4.49
CA SER A 45 -11.33 -7.11 4.86
C SER A 45 -11.22 -8.25 5.89
N ASN A 46 -10.29 -9.18 5.66
CA ASN A 46 -10.02 -10.28 6.59
C ASN A 46 -9.53 -9.78 7.96
N SER A 47 -8.82 -8.66 7.98
CA SER A 47 -8.36 -8.00 9.21
C SER A 47 -9.42 -7.06 9.83
N LYS A 48 -10.64 -7.05 9.29
CA LYS A 48 -11.79 -6.21 9.77
C LYS A 48 -11.50 -4.71 9.70
N ILE A 49 -10.74 -4.28 8.71
CA ILE A 49 -10.54 -2.87 8.38
C ILE A 49 -11.62 -2.50 7.36
N ASP A 50 -12.69 -1.84 7.81
CA ASP A 50 -13.88 -1.60 7.01
C ASP A 50 -13.91 -0.23 6.32
N ALA A 51 -13.09 0.73 6.75
CA ALA A 51 -12.95 2.04 6.12
C ALA A 51 -11.63 2.10 5.34
N ILE A 52 -11.72 2.16 4.02
CA ILE A 52 -10.55 2.09 3.15
C ILE A 52 -10.55 3.24 2.16
N GLY A 53 -9.47 4.01 2.15
CA GLY A 53 -9.17 5.01 1.15
C GLY A 53 -8.25 4.44 0.07
N VAL A 54 -8.64 4.51 -1.19
CA VAL A 54 -7.81 4.13 -2.32
C VAL A 54 -7.30 5.38 -2.99
N MET A 55 -6.00 5.68 -2.84
CA MET A 55 -5.35 6.87 -3.40
C MET A 55 -5.07 6.67 -4.89
N ILE A 56 -5.75 7.40 -5.73
CA ILE A 56 -5.66 7.28 -7.18
C ILE A 56 -4.80 8.40 -7.77
N GLN A 57 -3.79 8.03 -8.54
CA GLN A 57 -2.92 8.95 -9.24
C GLN A 57 -3.32 9.13 -10.72
N LYS A 58 -3.39 8.07 -11.48
CA LYS A 58 -3.59 8.07 -12.93
C LYS A 58 -4.50 6.94 -13.40
N LYS A 59 -5.10 7.09 -14.59
CA LYS A 59 -5.84 6.03 -15.30
C LYS A 59 -6.95 5.36 -14.46
N PRO A 60 -7.84 6.10 -13.79
CA PRO A 60 -8.74 5.57 -12.77
C PRO A 60 -9.88 4.69 -13.31
N ARG A 61 -10.22 4.80 -14.60
CA ARG A 61 -11.42 4.18 -15.19
C ARG A 61 -11.55 2.68 -14.94
N SER A 62 -10.44 1.94 -15.06
CA SER A 62 -10.44 0.48 -14.85
C SER A 62 -10.65 0.12 -13.39
N LEU A 63 -10.11 0.93 -12.47
CA LEU A 63 -10.30 0.77 -11.03
C LEU A 63 -11.73 1.04 -10.62
N PHE A 64 -12.35 2.12 -11.10
CA PHE A 64 -13.77 2.41 -10.84
C PHE A 64 -14.65 1.23 -11.20
N LYS A 65 -14.45 0.68 -12.42
CA LYS A 65 -15.22 -0.46 -12.88
C LYS A 65 -14.98 -1.70 -12.02
N HIS A 66 -13.76 -1.91 -11.56
CA HIS A 66 -13.38 -3.09 -10.80
C HIS A 66 -13.82 -2.98 -9.32
N LEU A 67 -13.56 -1.85 -8.69
CA LEU A 67 -13.88 -1.62 -7.28
C LEU A 67 -15.40 -1.47 -7.04
N GLY A 68 -16.10 -0.84 -8.00
CA GLY A 68 -17.51 -0.53 -7.84
C GLY A 68 -17.77 0.20 -6.52
N ASN A 69 -18.64 -0.36 -5.69
CA ASN A 69 -18.95 0.11 -4.34
C ASN A 69 -18.30 -0.74 -3.22
N GLY A 70 -17.30 -1.56 -3.55
CA GLY A 70 -16.59 -2.39 -2.57
C GLY A 70 -17.33 -3.64 -2.09
N ASN A 71 -18.52 -3.94 -2.62
CA ASN A 71 -19.34 -5.08 -2.18
C ASN A 71 -18.63 -6.44 -2.37
N SER A 72 -17.71 -6.55 -3.31
CA SER A 72 -16.99 -7.80 -3.58
C SER A 72 -16.11 -8.27 -2.42
N TRP A 73 -15.72 -7.37 -1.52
CA TRP A 73 -14.88 -7.67 -0.35
C TRP A 73 -15.64 -7.64 0.97
N ASN A 74 -16.97 -7.51 0.90
CA ASN A 74 -17.83 -7.54 2.07
C ASN A 74 -17.52 -6.46 3.13
N PHE A 75 -17.02 -5.29 2.69
CA PHE A 75 -16.79 -4.16 3.60
C PHE A 75 -18.10 -3.62 4.15
N ASN A 76 -18.09 -3.26 5.42
CA ASN A 76 -19.22 -2.63 6.06
C ASN A 76 -19.39 -1.19 5.59
N GLN A 77 -20.32 -0.97 4.68
CA GLN A 77 -20.62 0.37 4.12
C GLN A 77 -20.99 1.41 5.19
N LYS A 78 -21.59 0.97 6.31
CA LYS A 78 -21.92 1.86 7.43
C LYS A 78 -20.68 2.27 8.25
N ALA A 79 -19.62 1.47 8.19
CA ALA A 79 -18.36 1.75 8.86
C ALA A 79 -17.38 2.56 7.99
N GLY A 80 -17.72 2.82 6.72
CA GLY A 80 -16.91 3.61 5.80
C GLY A 80 -16.84 3.05 4.38
N GLY A 81 -16.71 1.73 4.24
CA GLY A 81 -16.58 1.10 2.93
C GLY A 81 -15.32 1.52 2.18
N VAL A 82 -15.37 1.53 0.85
CA VAL A 82 -14.27 1.95 -0.01
C VAL A 82 -14.50 3.35 -0.55
N SER A 83 -13.59 4.26 -0.24
CA SER A 83 -13.56 5.64 -0.74
C SER A 83 -12.41 5.81 -1.73
N LEU A 84 -12.68 6.52 -2.83
CA LEU A 84 -11.66 6.84 -3.82
C LEU A 84 -11.13 8.24 -3.56
N LEU A 85 -9.83 8.33 -3.31
CA LEU A 85 -9.14 9.56 -2.93
C LEU A 85 -8.31 10.05 -4.11
N TYR A 86 -8.64 11.24 -4.60
CA TYR A 86 -8.00 11.85 -5.75
C TYR A 86 -7.08 12.99 -5.35
N ASN A 87 -6.02 13.18 -6.13
CA ASN A 87 -5.28 14.41 -6.15
C ASN A 87 -5.85 15.29 -7.27
N GLU A 88 -6.66 16.28 -6.92
CA GLU A 88 -7.28 17.19 -7.90
C GLU A 88 -6.35 18.35 -8.26
N LYS A 89 -5.73 18.95 -7.26
CA LYS A 89 -4.95 20.17 -7.42
C LYS A 89 -3.66 19.99 -8.22
N TYR A 90 -2.99 18.85 -8.03
CA TYR A 90 -1.67 18.60 -8.62
C TYR A 90 -1.63 17.36 -9.51
N ALA A 91 -2.78 16.86 -9.96
CA ALA A 91 -2.90 15.62 -10.73
C ALA A 91 -1.99 15.57 -11.98
N ASN A 92 -1.75 16.72 -12.60
CA ASN A 92 -0.97 16.82 -13.83
C ASN A 92 0.48 17.25 -13.62
N ASP A 93 0.89 17.57 -12.39
CA ASP A 93 2.27 17.98 -12.09
C ASP A 93 3.03 16.82 -11.41
N PRO A 94 3.95 16.14 -12.11
CA PRO A 94 4.70 15.01 -11.55
C PRO A 94 5.51 15.36 -10.31
N LYS A 95 5.89 16.64 -10.15
CA LYS A 95 6.68 17.09 -8.99
C LYS A 95 5.86 17.09 -7.70
N TYR A 96 4.57 17.34 -7.81
CA TYR A 96 3.67 17.47 -6.65
C TYR A 96 2.72 16.27 -6.52
N ASN A 97 2.62 15.43 -7.54
CA ASN A 97 1.77 14.25 -7.51
C ASN A 97 2.51 13.06 -6.85
N HIS A 98 2.66 13.13 -5.54
CA HIS A 98 3.28 12.12 -4.69
C HIS A 98 2.44 11.85 -3.44
N ASP A 99 2.74 10.76 -2.74
CA ASP A 99 1.93 10.24 -1.62
C ASP A 99 1.63 11.27 -0.54
N ILE A 100 2.61 12.06 -0.13
CA ILE A 100 2.42 13.06 0.93
C ILE A 100 1.42 14.13 0.51
N ASN A 101 1.54 14.67 -0.71
CA ASN A 101 0.58 15.66 -1.20
C ASN A 101 -0.82 15.07 -1.35
N ASN A 102 -0.94 13.83 -1.80
CA ASN A 102 -2.23 13.15 -1.90
C ASN A 102 -2.87 12.93 -0.53
N LEU A 103 -2.07 12.59 0.48
CA LEU A 103 -2.55 12.47 1.86
C LEU A 103 -3.01 13.81 2.41
N VAL A 104 -2.24 14.89 2.19
CA VAL A 104 -2.59 16.23 2.64
C VAL A 104 -3.86 16.72 1.97
N GLU A 105 -4.02 16.49 0.66
CA GLU A 105 -5.20 16.90 -0.09
C GLU A 105 -6.47 16.14 0.36
N ASN A 106 -6.30 14.88 0.78
CA ASN A 106 -7.39 14.03 1.26
C ASN A 106 -7.40 13.88 2.79
N ILE A 107 -6.81 14.83 3.53
CA ILE A 107 -6.68 14.75 4.99
C ILE A 107 -8.02 14.58 5.69
N HIS A 108 -9.10 15.11 5.11
CA HIS A 108 -10.47 14.98 5.62
C HIS A 108 -10.89 13.50 5.79
N PHE A 109 -10.40 12.60 4.95
CA PHE A 109 -10.69 11.16 5.09
C PHE A 109 -10.12 10.62 6.41
N LEU A 110 -8.93 11.06 6.79
CA LEU A 110 -8.30 10.67 8.05
C LEU A 110 -9.01 11.31 9.24
N GLU A 111 -9.23 12.62 9.20
CA GLU A 111 -9.85 13.41 10.29
C GLU A 111 -11.28 12.97 10.60
N THR A 112 -12.08 12.73 9.56
CA THR A 112 -13.47 12.29 9.75
C THR A 112 -13.60 10.85 10.21
N SER A 113 -12.55 10.04 9.99
CA SER A 113 -12.57 8.64 10.41
C SER A 113 -12.51 8.45 11.92
N ASN A 114 -11.92 9.40 12.66
CA ASN A 114 -11.58 9.25 14.09
C ASN A 114 -10.87 7.91 14.38
N ALA A 115 -9.93 7.54 13.54
CA ALA A 115 -9.16 6.29 13.66
C ALA A 115 -7.95 6.50 14.57
N ASP A 116 -7.64 5.47 15.36
CA ASP A 116 -6.45 5.44 16.21
C ASP A 116 -5.20 5.13 15.38
N TYR A 117 -5.35 4.26 14.36
CA TYR A 117 -4.27 3.82 13.49
C TYR A 117 -4.65 3.84 12.03
N VAL A 118 -3.64 4.04 11.18
CA VAL A 118 -3.74 3.98 9.72
C VAL A 118 -2.79 2.90 9.20
N VAL A 119 -3.35 1.94 8.45
CA VAL A 119 -2.55 0.95 7.70
C VAL A 119 -2.38 1.44 6.28
N ILE A 120 -1.16 1.74 5.87
CA ILE A 120 -0.84 2.10 4.48
C ILE A 120 -0.27 0.88 3.78
N ALA A 121 -0.87 0.48 2.67
CA ALA A 121 -0.45 -0.70 1.91
C ALA A 121 -0.40 -0.39 0.41
N PRO A 122 0.66 -0.82 -0.30
CA PRO A 122 0.78 -0.63 -1.74
C PRO A 122 -0.15 -1.58 -2.49
N ALA A 123 -0.80 -1.07 -3.54
CA ALA A 123 -1.77 -1.81 -4.34
C ALA A 123 -1.14 -2.84 -5.29
N HIS A 124 0.17 -2.85 -5.46
CA HIS A 124 0.88 -3.68 -6.45
C HIS A 124 1.54 -4.93 -5.86
N ILE A 125 1.37 -5.17 -4.56
CA ILE A 125 1.96 -6.33 -3.88
C ILE A 125 0.92 -7.44 -3.73
N VAL A 126 1.28 -8.63 -4.19
CA VAL A 126 0.51 -9.85 -3.99
C VAL A 126 1.09 -10.60 -2.79
N THR A 127 0.41 -10.53 -1.67
CA THR A 127 0.81 -11.19 -0.42
C THR A 127 -0.41 -11.56 0.41
N THR A 128 -0.25 -12.53 1.29
CA THR A 128 -1.21 -12.81 2.36
C THR A 128 -0.68 -12.19 3.64
N MET A 129 -1.46 -11.31 4.26
CA MET A 129 -1.09 -10.59 5.47
C MET A 129 -2.30 -10.42 6.38
N ASP A 130 -2.13 -10.71 7.66
CA ASP A 130 -3.07 -10.31 8.71
C ASP A 130 -2.56 -8.99 9.33
N TYR A 131 -3.29 -7.92 9.09
CA TYR A 131 -2.92 -6.61 9.63
C TYR A 131 -3.13 -6.53 11.15
N ASN A 132 -3.94 -7.40 11.76
CA ASN A 132 -4.09 -7.43 13.21
C ASN A 132 -2.77 -7.78 13.92
N ASP A 133 -1.96 -8.66 13.31
CA ASP A 133 -0.63 -8.99 13.84
C ASP A 133 0.29 -7.78 13.78
N VAL A 134 0.23 -7.02 12.69
CA VAL A 134 1.03 -5.79 12.51
C VAL A 134 0.62 -4.71 13.53
N ILE A 135 -0.69 -4.50 13.72
CA ILE A 135 -1.24 -3.55 14.67
C ILE A 135 -0.83 -3.93 16.10
N THR A 136 -0.98 -5.22 16.45
CA THR A 136 -0.55 -5.71 17.77
C THR A 136 0.94 -5.50 18.02
N ALA A 137 1.77 -5.71 17.01
CA ALA A 137 3.21 -5.45 17.10
C ALA A 137 3.51 -3.95 17.25
N HIS A 138 2.76 -3.10 16.53
CA HIS A 138 2.87 -1.65 16.62
C HIS A 138 2.54 -1.14 18.03
N GLU A 139 1.40 -1.56 18.59
CA GLU A 139 0.98 -1.20 19.96
C GLU A 139 2.03 -1.62 21.01
N LYS A 140 2.57 -2.83 20.87
CA LYS A 140 3.62 -3.32 21.79
C LYS A 140 4.93 -2.56 21.67
N SER A 141 5.28 -2.07 20.50
CA SER A 141 6.54 -1.36 20.27
C SER A 141 6.51 0.07 20.80
N GLY A 142 5.34 0.69 20.91
CA GLY A 142 5.17 2.11 21.23
C GLY A 142 5.77 3.06 20.18
N ALA A 143 6.09 2.55 18.99
CA ALA A 143 6.68 3.32 17.91
C ALA A 143 5.64 4.22 17.24
N THR A 144 6.03 5.36 16.73
CA THR A 144 5.15 6.24 15.94
C THR A 144 4.80 5.63 14.59
N ILE A 145 5.73 4.92 13.96
CA ILE A 145 5.55 4.25 12.66
C ILE A 145 6.16 2.85 12.75
N THR A 146 5.41 1.85 12.31
CA THR A 146 5.90 0.46 12.18
C THR A 146 5.88 0.05 10.71
N MET A 147 6.99 -0.46 10.24
CA MET A 147 7.19 -0.86 8.86
C MET A 147 7.38 -2.38 8.77
N THR A 148 6.63 -3.03 7.88
CA THR A 148 6.83 -4.44 7.58
C THR A 148 7.92 -4.62 6.53
N TYR A 149 8.75 -5.65 6.68
CA TYR A 149 9.80 -5.96 5.74
C TYR A 149 10.00 -7.47 5.57
N ARG A 150 10.65 -7.88 4.50
CA ARG A 150 11.02 -9.26 4.25
C ARG A 150 12.55 -9.42 4.25
N LYS A 151 13.05 -10.43 4.94
CA LYS A 151 14.45 -10.85 4.83
C LYS A 151 14.60 -11.73 3.59
N ALA A 152 15.48 -11.36 2.66
CA ALA A 152 15.79 -12.14 1.48
C ALA A 152 17.25 -12.58 1.50
N LYS A 153 17.51 -13.82 1.05
CA LYS A 153 18.86 -14.40 0.98
C LYS A 153 19.53 -14.10 -0.36
N ASP A 154 18.76 -14.04 -1.44
CA ASP A 154 19.23 -13.93 -2.82
C ASP A 154 19.10 -12.49 -3.32
N ALA A 155 19.85 -11.59 -2.69
CA ALA A 155 19.76 -10.15 -2.91
C ALA A 155 20.33 -9.70 -4.27
N ASP A 156 21.12 -10.54 -4.91
CA ASP A 156 21.89 -10.22 -6.10
C ASP A 156 21.12 -10.39 -7.41
N VAL A 157 20.05 -11.19 -7.42
CA VAL A 157 19.28 -11.49 -8.64
C VAL A 157 17.83 -11.06 -8.54
N ALA A 158 17.11 -11.55 -7.53
CA ALA A 158 15.66 -11.44 -7.47
C ALA A 158 15.13 -10.08 -6.97
N TRP A 159 15.96 -9.29 -6.29
CA TRP A 159 15.54 -8.08 -5.56
C TRP A 159 16.27 -6.82 -6.02
N VAL A 160 16.80 -6.83 -7.22
CA VAL A 160 17.45 -5.65 -7.82
C VAL A 160 16.41 -4.56 -8.05
N GLY A 161 16.75 -3.33 -7.66
CA GLY A 161 15.86 -2.18 -7.73
C GLY A 161 14.95 -1.99 -6.50
N CYS A 162 14.88 -2.98 -5.60
CA CYS A 162 14.10 -2.85 -4.38
C CYS A 162 14.83 -2.03 -3.30
N ASP A 163 14.06 -1.42 -2.42
CA ASP A 163 14.57 -0.74 -1.25
C ASP A 163 15.15 -1.72 -0.23
N VAL A 164 16.35 -1.43 0.22
CA VAL A 164 17.05 -2.16 1.29
C VAL A 164 17.04 -1.33 2.55
N LEU A 165 16.57 -1.92 3.64
CA LEU A 165 16.54 -1.29 4.95
C LEU A 165 17.80 -1.61 5.75
N GLU A 166 18.33 -0.60 6.40
CA GLU A 166 19.34 -0.71 7.44
C GLU A 166 18.63 -0.66 8.80
N ILE A 167 18.72 -1.77 9.54
CA ILE A 167 17.98 -1.93 10.80
C ILE A 167 19.00 -2.11 11.91
N SER A 168 18.85 -1.34 13.00
CA SER A 168 19.66 -1.45 14.22
C SER A 168 19.38 -2.78 14.94
N LYS A 169 20.20 -3.07 15.97
CA LYS A 169 19.98 -4.25 16.84
C LYS A 169 18.65 -4.19 17.59
N ASP A 170 18.19 -2.97 17.85
CA ASP A 170 16.93 -2.71 18.56
C ASP A 170 15.70 -2.68 17.64
N GLY A 171 15.90 -3.01 16.35
CA GLY A 171 14.82 -3.06 15.37
C GLY A 171 14.44 -1.71 14.77
N LEU A 172 15.19 -0.64 15.03
CA LEU A 172 14.93 0.69 14.48
C LEU A 172 15.50 0.84 13.08
N LEU A 173 14.75 1.48 12.20
CA LEU A 173 15.20 1.84 10.86
C LEU A 173 16.24 2.96 10.97
N THR A 174 17.46 2.71 10.50
CA THR A 174 18.57 3.69 10.52
C THR A 174 18.92 4.23 9.14
N GLY A 175 18.52 3.53 8.09
CA GLY A 175 18.81 3.96 6.72
C GLY A 175 18.05 3.17 5.68
N LYS A 176 18.04 3.72 4.48
CA LYS A 176 17.41 3.12 3.29
C LYS A 176 18.34 3.30 2.09
N THR A 177 18.54 2.24 1.31
CA THR A 177 19.32 2.26 0.07
C THR A 177 18.64 1.42 -1.00
N ILE A 178 18.97 1.65 -2.27
CA ILE A 178 18.46 0.83 -3.37
C ILE A 178 19.42 -0.33 -3.63
N ASN A 179 18.89 -1.54 -3.80
CA ASN A 179 19.67 -2.71 -4.19
C ASN A 179 20.12 -2.61 -5.66
N LYS A 180 21.42 -2.50 -5.88
CA LYS A 180 22.04 -2.42 -7.22
C LYS A 180 22.53 -3.78 -7.76
N GLY A 181 22.14 -4.91 -7.13
CA GLY A 181 22.56 -6.25 -7.54
C GLY A 181 24.00 -6.64 -7.13
N THR A 182 24.66 -5.80 -6.33
CA THR A 182 26.06 -6.03 -5.92
C THR A 182 26.22 -6.63 -4.53
N ARG A 183 25.10 -6.85 -3.81
CA ARG A 183 25.10 -7.29 -2.42
C ARG A 183 25.04 -8.82 -2.31
N LYS A 184 26.06 -9.42 -1.71
CA LYS A 184 26.18 -10.87 -1.46
C LYS A 184 25.69 -11.30 -0.06
N ARG A 185 25.13 -10.39 0.75
CA ARG A 185 24.69 -10.71 2.14
C ARG A 185 23.18 -10.65 2.25
N PRO A 186 22.56 -11.41 3.16
CA PRO A 186 21.15 -11.29 3.48
C PRO A 186 20.82 -9.84 3.83
N VAL A 187 19.76 -9.31 3.26
CA VAL A 187 19.33 -7.93 3.45
C VAL A 187 17.83 -7.89 3.73
N SER A 188 17.42 -6.88 4.47
CA SER A 188 16.00 -6.64 4.72
C SER A 188 15.45 -5.74 3.64
N TYR A 189 14.35 -6.17 3.03
CA TYR A 189 13.68 -5.43 1.96
C TYR A 189 12.30 -5.01 2.38
N THR A 190 11.91 -3.84 1.94
CA THR A 190 10.51 -3.43 1.93
C THR A 190 10.14 -2.98 0.52
N HIS A 191 8.88 -3.18 0.18
CA HIS A 191 8.24 -2.59 -0.97
C HIS A 191 7.37 -1.39 -0.57
N LEU A 192 7.78 -0.67 0.45
CA LEU A 192 7.16 0.62 0.75
C LEU A 192 7.82 1.67 -0.13
N THR A 193 7.10 2.14 -1.10
CA THR A 193 7.39 3.38 -1.81
C THR A 193 6.77 4.54 -1.07
#